data_96f8e478375116ca7c4116f85d308d87
#
_entry.id   96f8e478375116ca7c4116f85d308d87
#
_cell.length_a   1.000
_cell.length_b   1.000
_cell.length_c   1.000
_cell.angle_alpha   90.00
_cell.angle_beta   90.00
_cell.angle_gamma   90.00
#
_symmetry.space_group_name_H-M   'P 1'
#
loop_
_entity.id
_entity.type
_entity.pdbx_description
1 polymer ?
#
loop_
_entity_poly.entity_id
_entity_poly.type
_entity_poly.pdbx_seq_one_letter_code
_entity_poly.pdbx_strand_id
1 'polypeptide(L)'
;PTMSGVARSLNFYPIGNEKAEDGIANIALGLGKYIVDGGQTLRFSPRHPHSILQMSTMDFALRETQTRFYALDLKNMAEAFSVDDAFNLVKLGLKDADAEGSLKYIVSTYDPYDQIIRDGYYPGGRKILSFVNILQHDVFPLADTLDQILRIGQQEMGRPVEIEFAVN
;
A
#
# COMPACT_ATOMS: atom_id res chain seq x y z
N PRO A 1 9.44 -6.92 2.90
CA PRO A 1 8.60 -5.93 3.61
C PRO A 1 7.14 -6.35 3.58
N THR A 2 6.41 -6.01 4.66
CA THR A 2 4.97 -6.21 4.71
C THR A 2 4.26 -5.24 3.76
N MET A 3 4.74 -4.01 3.68
CA MET A 3 4.29 -3.03 2.70
C MET A 3 5.44 -2.20 2.16
N SER A 4 5.26 -1.68 0.97
CA SER A 4 6.16 -0.73 0.33
C SER A 4 5.35 0.38 -0.32
N GLY A 5 5.99 1.49 -0.61
CA GLY A 5 5.32 2.63 -1.19
C GLY A 5 6.25 3.61 -1.87
N VAL A 6 5.60 4.53 -2.60
CA VAL A 6 6.21 5.72 -3.18
C VAL A 6 5.42 6.92 -2.69
N ALA A 7 6.10 7.93 -2.18
CA ALA A 7 5.47 9.17 -1.74
C ALA A 7 6.13 10.40 -2.41
N ARG A 8 5.31 11.39 -2.74
CA ARG A 8 5.73 12.64 -3.39
C ARG A 8 5.25 13.84 -2.60
N SER A 9 6.07 14.83 -2.45
CA SER A 9 5.71 16.09 -1.77
C SER A 9 4.77 16.98 -2.60
N LEU A 10 4.57 16.66 -3.87
CA LEU A 10 3.64 17.37 -4.76
C LEU A 10 2.58 16.40 -5.31
N ASN A 11 1.32 16.71 -5.04
CA ASN A 11 0.17 16.01 -5.59
C ASN A 11 -0.33 16.73 -6.85
N PHE A 12 -0.12 16.13 -8.01
CA PHE A 12 -0.57 16.71 -9.29
C PHE A 12 -2.07 16.59 -9.54
N TYR A 13 -2.75 15.70 -8.83
CA TYR A 13 -4.19 15.42 -9.00
C TYR A 13 -4.88 15.35 -7.63
N PRO A 14 -4.98 16.49 -6.91
CA PRO A 14 -5.66 16.52 -5.62
C PRO A 14 -7.14 16.22 -5.78
N ILE A 15 -7.72 15.54 -4.79
CA ILE A 15 -9.14 15.18 -4.76
C ILE A 15 -9.82 15.77 -3.51
N GLY A 16 -11.10 16.12 -3.64
CA GLY A 16 -11.86 16.67 -2.51
C GLY A 16 -11.21 17.93 -1.93
N ASN A 17 -10.82 17.85 -0.66
CA ASN A 17 -10.18 18.97 0.06
C ASN A 17 -8.66 18.96 0.01
N GLU A 18 -8.05 18.02 -0.71
CA GLU A 18 -6.60 17.95 -0.89
C GLU A 18 -6.09 19.16 -1.67
N LYS A 19 -4.85 19.58 -1.37
CA LYS A 19 -4.09 20.56 -2.13
C LYS A 19 -2.84 19.93 -2.72
N ALA A 20 -2.23 20.59 -3.69
CA ALA A 20 -1.00 20.10 -4.32
C ALA A 20 0.15 19.91 -3.32
N GLU A 21 0.27 20.80 -2.33
CA GLU A 21 1.28 20.76 -1.29
C GLU A 21 1.04 19.72 -0.18
N ASP A 22 -0.12 19.04 -0.17
CA ASP A 22 -0.44 18.02 0.84
C ASP A 22 0.27 16.68 0.55
N GLY A 23 0.91 16.59 -0.61
CA GLY A 23 1.60 15.39 -1.03
C GLY A 23 0.68 14.25 -1.41
N ILE A 24 1.27 13.18 -1.88
CA ILE A 24 0.57 11.96 -2.31
C ILE A 24 1.43 10.74 -2.02
N ALA A 25 0.83 9.65 -1.59
CA ALA A 25 1.49 8.36 -1.43
C ALA A 25 0.68 7.24 -2.10
N ASN A 26 1.41 6.28 -2.65
CA ASN A 26 0.88 5.02 -3.14
C ASN A 26 1.53 3.89 -2.34
N ILE A 27 0.71 3.02 -1.77
CA ILE A 27 1.17 1.88 -0.97
C ILE A 27 0.64 0.56 -1.50
N ALA A 28 1.42 -0.49 -1.31
CA ALA A 28 1.09 -1.83 -1.72
C ALA A 28 1.65 -2.87 -0.72
N LEU A 29 1.02 -4.02 -0.65
CA LEU A 29 1.57 -5.22 -0.01
C LEU A 29 2.77 -5.72 -0.81
N GLY A 30 3.84 -6.11 -0.11
CA GLY A 30 5.02 -6.74 -0.67
C GLY A 30 6.08 -5.76 -1.19
N LEU A 31 6.79 -6.14 -2.23
CA LEU A 31 7.95 -5.40 -2.75
C LEU A 31 7.56 -4.20 -3.61
N GLY A 32 8.31 -3.11 -3.51
CA GLY A 32 8.12 -1.85 -4.24
C GLY A 32 8.10 -2.01 -5.76
N LYS A 33 8.78 -3.01 -6.30
CA LYS A 33 8.71 -3.34 -7.73
C LYS A 33 7.28 -3.49 -8.25
N TYR A 34 6.34 -3.94 -7.43
CA TYR A 34 4.93 -4.03 -7.81
C TYR A 34 4.33 -2.66 -8.17
N ILE A 35 4.75 -1.61 -7.47
CA ILE A 35 4.31 -0.23 -7.72
C ILE A 35 4.95 0.30 -9.01
N VAL A 36 6.26 0.08 -9.16
CA VAL A 36 7.02 0.51 -10.35
C VAL A 36 6.50 -0.13 -11.63
N ASP A 37 6.09 -1.39 -11.57
CA ASP A 37 5.50 -2.12 -12.69
C ASP A 37 4.02 -1.74 -12.97
N GLY A 38 3.49 -0.72 -12.30
CA GLY A 38 2.13 -0.22 -12.51
C GLY A 38 1.03 -1.10 -11.89
N GLY A 39 1.35 -1.86 -10.84
CA GLY A 39 0.37 -2.64 -10.10
C GLY A 39 -0.66 -1.75 -9.39
N GLN A 40 -1.80 -2.36 -9.04
CA GLN A 40 -2.83 -1.66 -8.26
C GLN A 40 -2.30 -1.31 -6.87
N THR A 41 -2.31 -0.03 -6.52
CA THR A 41 -1.87 0.51 -5.24
C THR A 41 -3.01 1.24 -4.55
N LEU A 42 -2.96 1.35 -3.23
CA LEU A 42 -3.84 2.26 -2.52
C LEU A 42 -3.21 3.65 -2.52
N ARG A 43 -3.99 4.66 -2.97
CA ARG A 43 -3.58 6.06 -3.02
C ARG A 43 -4.17 6.82 -1.84
N PHE A 44 -3.34 7.63 -1.17
CA PHE A 44 -3.80 8.57 -0.14
C PHE A 44 -2.89 9.81 -0.07
N SER A 45 -3.41 10.91 0.45
CA SER A 45 -2.58 12.06 0.83
C SER A 45 -2.11 11.90 2.29
N PRO A 46 -0.81 12.08 2.61
CA PRO A 46 -0.33 12.03 3.99
C PRO A 46 -1.03 12.98 4.95
N ARG A 47 -1.50 14.13 4.47
CA ARG A 47 -2.28 15.09 5.28
C ARG A 47 -3.78 14.78 5.37
N HIS A 48 -4.26 13.91 4.50
CA HIS A 48 -5.66 13.49 4.46
C HIS A 48 -5.79 11.97 4.40
N PRO A 49 -5.19 11.20 5.36
CA PRO A 49 -5.09 9.75 5.28
C PRO A 49 -6.46 9.05 5.31
N HIS A 50 -7.49 9.73 5.81
CA HIS A 50 -8.86 9.20 5.88
C HIS A 50 -9.63 9.34 4.56
N SER A 51 -9.14 10.16 3.61
CA SER A 51 -9.78 10.40 2.31
C SER A 51 -9.24 9.46 1.25
N ILE A 52 -9.73 8.22 1.23
CA ILE A 52 -9.25 7.17 0.32
C ILE A 52 -10.32 6.92 -0.74
N LEU A 53 -10.06 7.33 -1.98
CA LEU A 53 -11.01 7.21 -3.08
C LEU A 53 -11.40 5.74 -3.35
N GLN A 54 -10.44 4.82 -3.34
CA GLN A 54 -10.70 3.39 -3.57
C GLN A 54 -11.61 2.76 -2.50
N MET A 55 -11.72 3.39 -1.33
CA MET A 55 -12.59 2.93 -0.24
C MET A 55 -13.90 3.72 -0.14
N SER A 56 -14.16 4.65 -1.06
CA SER A 56 -15.35 5.53 -1.02
C SER A 56 -16.67 4.80 -1.26
N THR A 57 -16.63 3.69 -1.99
CA THR A 57 -17.78 2.80 -2.19
C THR A 57 -17.33 1.35 -2.11
N MET A 58 -18.26 0.46 -1.77
CA MET A 58 -18.00 -0.98 -1.73
C MET A 58 -17.55 -1.51 -3.11
N ASP A 59 -18.15 -1.04 -4.18
CA ASP A 59 -17.79 -1.43 -5.55
C ASP A 59 -16.35 -1.07 -5.90
N PHE A 60 -15.89 0.13 -5.55
CA PHE A 60 -14.49 0.53 -5.72
C PHE A 60 -13.55 -0.33 -4.88
N ALA A 61 -13.87 -0.53 -3.61
CA ALA A 61 -13.06 -1.35 -2.72
C ALA A 61 -12.91 -2.79 -3.21
N LEU A 62 -13.96 -3.36 -3.81
CA LEU A 62 -13.92 -4.71 -4.34
C LEU A 62 -13.15 -4.85 -5.67
N ARG A 63 -13.10 -3.81 -6.49
CA ARG A 63 -12.49 -3.83 -7.84
C ARG A 63 -11.13 -3.19 -7.92
N GLU A 64 -10.91 -2.09 -7.19
CA GLU A 64 -9.74 -1.21 -7.34
C GLU A 64 -8.68 -1.41 -6.27
N THR A 65 -8.78 -2.49 -5.47
CA THR A 65 -7.76 -2.82 -4.49
C THR A 65 -6.83 -3.93 -4.99
N GLN A 66 -5.62 -3.93 -4.49
CA GLN A 66 -4.58 -4.88 -4.87
C GLN A 66 -5.00 -6.33 -4.59
N THR A 67 -4.77 -7.22 -5.55
CA THR A 67 -5.08 -8.66 -5.45
C THR A 67 -3.85 -9.57 -5.55
N ARG A 68 -2.72 -9.03 -6.01
CA ARG A 68 -1.45 -9.75 -6.17
C ARG A 68 -0.31 -8.90 -5.64
N PHE A 69 0.80 -9.53 -5.28
CA PHE A 69 2.01 -8.87 -4.83
C PHE A 69 3.26 -9.60 -5.30
N TYR A 70 4.41 -8.94 -5.25
CA TYR A 70 5.71 -9.57 -5.46
C TYR A 70 6.35 -9.95 -4.13
N ALA A 71 6.93 -11.15 -4.09
CA ALA A 71 7.76 -11.66 -3.01
C ALA A 71 9.06 -12.26 -3.57
N LEU A 72 10.04 -12.50 -2.70
CA LEU A 72 11.27 -13.17 -3.05
C LEU A 72 11.13 -14.67 -2.71
N ASP A 73 11.47 -15.52 -3.67
CA ASP A 73 11.64 -16.96 -3.41
C ASP A 73 13.06 -17.21 -2.85
N LEU A 74 13.14 -17.35 -1.54
CA LEU A 74 14.41 -17.59 -0.84
C LEU A 74 14.87 -19.04 -0.93
N LYS A 75 14.05 -19.99 -1.37
CA LYS A 75 14.40 -21.41 -1.45
C LYS A 75 15.29 -21.71 -2.64
N ASN A 76 15.12 -20.97 -3.73
CA ASN A 76 15.87 -21.18 -4.97
C ASN A 76 17.12 -20.26 -5.11
N MET A 77 17.47 -19.51 -4.06
CA MET A 77 18.64 -18.61 -4.08
C MET A 77 20.00 -19.33 -4.18
N ALA A 78 20.06 -20.64 -3.89
CA ALA A 78 21.32 -21.35 -3.80
C ALA A 78 21.89 -21.84 -5.16
N GLU A 79 21.10 -21.82 -6.23
CA GLU A 79 21.48 -22.51 -7.47
C GLU A 79 21.79 -21.61 -8.68
N ALA A 80 21.57 -20.30 -8.60
CA ALA A 80 21.77 -19.47 -9.78
C ALA A 80 22.30 -18.06 -9.45
N PHE A 81 23.55 -17.84 -9.83
CA PHE A 81 24.01 -16.50 -10.17
C PHE A 81 23.34 -16.10 -11.50
N SER A 82 22.19 -15.43 -11.41
CA SER A 82 21.54 -14.81 -12.57
C SER A 82 21.83 -13.31 -12.56
N VAL A 83 22.15 -12.77 -13.74
CA VAL A 83 22.28 -11.32 -13.97
C VAL A 83 20.88 -10.66 -14.04
N ASP A 84 19.80 -11.45 -14.05
CA ASP A 84 18.44 -10.95 -14.08
C ASP A 84 17.96 -10.66 -12.66
N ASP A 85 17.74 -9.39 -12.36
CA ASP A 85 17.23 -8.90 -11.06
C ASP A 85 15.83 -9.45 -10.70
N ALA A 86 15.12 -10.04 -11.66
CA ALA A 86 13.81 -10.65 -11.47
C ALA A 86 13.86 -12.17 -11.19
N PHE A 87 15.03 -12.78 -11.20
CA PHE A 87 15.19 -14.24 -11.10
C PHE A 87 14.48 -14.87 -9.88
N ASN A 88 14.53 -14.21 -8.73
CA ASN A 88 13.93 -14.70 -7.49
C ASN A 88 12.56 -14.05 -7.18
N LEU A 89 12.01 -13.30 -8.12
CA LEU A 89 10.71 -12.64 -7.93
C LEU A 89 9.58 -13.60 -8.29
N VAL A 90 8.69 -13.81 -7.33
CA VAL A 90 7.45 -14.55 -7.53
C VAL A 90 6.25 -13.62 -7.36
N LYS A 91 5.27 -13.76 -8.23
CA LYS A 91 4.00 -13.02 -8.16
C LYS A 91 2.96 -13.90 -7.50
N LEU A 92 2.55 -13.52 -6.29
CA LEU A 92 1.64 -14.27 -5.42
C LEU A 92 0.28 -13.57 -5.32
N GLY A 93 -0.74 -14.30 -4.89
CA GLY A 93 -2.07 -13.78 -4.58
C GLY A 93 -2.24 -13.52 -3.09
N LEU A 94 -3.30 -12.78 -2.71
CA LEU A 94 -3.58 -12.47 -1.30
C LEU A 94 -3.76 -13.71 -0.41
N LYS A 95 -4.21 -14.85 -0.97
CA LYS A 95 -4.34 -16.09 -0.22
C LYS A 95 -3.00 -16.63 0.29
N ASP A 96 -1.93 -16.37 -0.43
CA ASP A 96 -0.58 -16.78 -0.03
C ASP A 96 -0.11 -15.94 1.17
N ALA A 97 -0.34 -14.62 1.13
CA ALA A 97 -0.06 -13.72 2.24
C ALA A 97 -0.95 -13.99 3.47
N ASP A 98 -2.20 -14.43 3.25
CA ASP A 98 -3.13 -14.81 4.32
C ASP A 98 -2.62 -16.02 5.10
N ALA A 99 -2.11 -17.04 4.40
CA ALA A 99 -1.54 -18.23 5.01
C ALA A 99 -0.32 -17.92 5.89
N GLU A 100 0.44 -16.86 5.59
CA GLU A 100 1.61 -16.41 6.36
C GLU A 100 1.26 -15.44 7.50
N GLY A 101 -0.01 -15.02 7.62
CA GLY A 101 -0.46 -14.08 8.65
C GLY A 101 -0.05 -12.61 8.41
N SER A 102 0.49 -12.29 7.24
CA SER A 102 0.98 -10.94 6.88
C SER A 102 -0.15 -9.91 6.72
N LEU A 103 -1.39 -10.35 6.59
CA LEU A 103 -2.53 -9.47 6.25
C LEU A 103 -3.19 -8.78 7.45
N LYS A 104 -2.95 -9.22 8.66
CA LYS A 104 -3.73 -8.87 9.86
C LYS A 104 -3.96 -7.36 10.05
N TYR A 105 -2.96 -6.54 9.75
CA TYR A 105 -2.99 -5.09 10.01
C TYR A 105 -3.33 -4.24 8.78
N ILE A 106 -3.40 -4.84 7.60
CA ILE A 106 -3.50 -4.10 6.32
C ILE A 106 -4.77 -4.40 5.53
N VAL A 107 -5.64 -5.27 6.05
CA VAL A 107 -6.89 -5.64 5.36
C VAL A 107 -8.14 -5.19 6.10
N SER A 108 -9.20 -5.03 5.32
CA SER A 108 -10.60 -5.15 5.72
C SER A 108 -11.17 -6.47 5.18
N THR A 109 -12.27 -6.92 5.76
CA THR A 109 -12.94 -8.15 5.32
C THR A 109 -14.34 -7.83 4.79
N TYR A 110 -14.60 -8.20 3.54
CA TYR A 110 -15.93 -8.13 2.95
C TYR A 110 -16.76 -9.34 3.36
N ASP A 111 -17.91 -9.06 3.96
CA ASP A 111 -18.93 -10.06 4.32
C ASP A 111 -19.97 -10.14 3.19
N PRO A 112 -20.07 -11.27 2.47
CA PRO A 112 -21.00 -11.40 1.36
C PRO A 112 -22.47 -11.56 1.80
N TYR A 113 -22.73 -11.95 3.05
CA TYR A 113 -24.09 -12.11 3.56
C TYR A 113 -24.71 -10.77 3.92
N ASP A 114 -23.95 -9.97 4.68
CA ASP A 114 -24.40 -8.65 5.10
C ASP A 114 -24.11 -7.58 4.03
N GLN A 115 -23.34 -7.90 2.99
CA GLN A 115 -22.88 -7.00 1.93
C GLN A 115 -22.20 -5.74 2.50
N ILE A 116 -21.34 -5.93 3.50
CA ILE A 116 -20.59 -4.85 4.13
C ILE A 116 -19.08 -5.16 4.15
N ILE A 117 -18.29 -4.13 4.21
CA ILE A 117 -16.85 -4.21 4.48
C ILE A 117 -16.64 -3.88 5.97
N ARG A 118 -16.06 -4.81 6.71
CA ARG A 118 -15.69 -4.65 8.12
C ARG A 118 -14.20 -4.33 8.21
N ASP A 119 -13.84 -3.32 8.97
CA ASP A 119 -12.45 -2.99 9.21
C ASP A 119 -11.76 -4.10 9.99
N GLY A 120 -10.58 -4.48 9.49
CA GLY A 120 -9.76 -5.51 10.09
C GLY A 120 -9.92 -6.91 9.48
N TYR A 121 -9.16 -7.83 10.08
CA TYR A 121 -9.11 -9.23 9.67
C TYR A 121 -10.13 -10.07 10.43
N TYR A 122 -11.11 -10.63 9.72
CA TYR A 122 -12.07 -11.59 10.26
C TYR A 122 -11.95 -12.93 9.53
N PRO A 123 -12.14 -14.06 10.21
CA PRO A 123 -12.20 -15.38 9.55
C PRO A 123 -13.33 -15.42 8.50
N GLY A 124 -13.08 -16.09 7.38
CA GLY A 124 -14.03 -16.10 6.26
C GLY A 124 -14.05 -14.76 5.50
N GLY A 125 -15.00 -14.61 4.57
CA GLY A 125 -15.14 -13.42 3.74
C GLY A 125 -13.96 -13.16 2.81
N ARG A 126 -14.09 -12.16 1.94
CA ARG A 126 -13.02 -11.74 1.00
C ARG A 126 -12.14 -10.68 1.67
N LYS A 127 -10.83 -10.88 1.67
CA LYS A 127 -9.86 -9.88 2.15
C LYS A 127 -9.65 -8.80 1.09
N ILE A 128 -9.63 -7.55 1.56
CA ILE A 128 -9.43 -6.34 0.77
C ILE A 128 -8.26 -5.59 1.39
N LEU A 129 -7.25 -5.27 0.59
CA LEU A 129 -6.12 -4.44 1.02
C LEU A 129 -6.57 -2.98 1.15
N SER A 130 -7.03 -2.62 2.33
CA SER A 130 -7.57 -1.29 2.65
C SER A 130 -6.59 -0.40 3.41
N PHE A 131 -5.60 -1.00 4.08
CA PHE A 131 -4.68 -0.31 5.01
C PHE A 131 -5.41 0.54 6.07
N VAL A 132 -6.69 0.27 6.32
CA VAL A 132 -7.56 1.08 7.19
C VAL A 132 -7.03 1.16 8.63
N ASN A 133 -6.50 0.06 9.16
CA ASN A 133 -5.93 0.07 10.52
C ASN A 133 -4.75 1.03 10.65
N ILE A 134 -3.98 1.23 9.57
CA ILE A 134 -2.85 2.16 9.53
C ILE A 134 -3.33 3.58 9.25
N LEU A 135 -4.21 3.77 8.26
CA LEU A 135 -4.57 5.10 7.77
C LEU A 135 -5.72 5.75 8.53
N GLN A 136 -6.60 4.98 9.18
CA GLN A 136 -7.76 5.51 9.92
C GLN A 136 -7.69 5.25 11.43
N HIS A 137 -7.01 4.18 11.85
CA HIS A 137 -6.92 3.79 13.25
C HIS A 137 -5.52 3.96 13.85
N ASP A 138 -4.57 4.51 13.08
CA ASP A 138 -3.22 4.92 13.51
C ASP A 138 -2.43 3.84 14.28
N VAL A 139 -2.65 2.55 13.95
CA VAL A 139 -1.86 1.46 14.56
C VAL A 139 -0.37 1.55 14.22
N PHE A 140 -0.02 2.31 13.20
CA PHE A 140 1.31 2.70 12.80
C PHE A 140 1.25 4.12 12.19
N PRO A 141 2.08 5.08 12.63
CA PRO A 141 1.98 6.50 12.22
C PRO A 141 2.59 6.76 10.83
N LEU A 142 2.12 6.01 9.82
CA LEU A 142 2.66 6.08 8.46
C LEU A 142 2.43 7.46 7.84
N ALA A 143 1.21 7.98 7.93
CA ALA A 143 0.83 9.23 7.29
C ALA A 143 1.65 10.41 7.85
N ASP A 144 1.74 10.54 9.16
CA ASP A 144 2.52 11.58 9.84
C ASP A 144 4.01 11.47 9.52
N THR A 145 4.54 10.24 9.51
CA THR A 145 5.94 9.99 9.18
C THR A 145 6.25 10.42 7.74
N LEU A 146 5.38 10.08 6.79
CA LEU A 146 5.56 10.47 5.39
C LEU A 146 5.44 11.99 5.20
N ASP A 147 4.45 12.65 5.84
CA ASP A 147 4.33 14.11 5.77
C ASP A 147 5.59 14.80 6.28
N GLN A 148 6.14 14.35 7.42
CA GLN A 148 7.37 14.90 7.97
C GLN A 148 8.58 14.70 7.04
N ILE A 149 8.79 13.47 6.54
CA ILE A 149 9.93 13.16 5.66
C ILE A 149 9.83 13.96 4.36
N LEU A 150 8.65 14.06 3.75
CA LEU A 150 8.42 14.81 2.52
C LEU A 150 8.68 16.31 2.71
N ARG A 151 8.24 16.88 3.83
CA ARG A 151 8.49 18.31 4.15
C ARG A 151 9.97 18.59 4.37
N ILE A 152 10.66 17.75 5.16
CA ILE A 152 12.09 17.88 5.38
C ILE A 152 12.84 17.74 4.05
N GLY A 153 12.55 16.69 3.28
CA GLY A 153 13.20 16.47 1.99
C GLY A 153 13.00 17.62 1.03
N GLN A 154 11.78 18.15 0.92
CA GLN A 154 11.50 19.31 0.06
C GLN A 154 12.20 20.57 0.54
N GLN A 155 12.26 20.81 1.84
CA GLN A 155 12.96 21.97 2.42
C GLN A 155 14.46 21.89 2.14
N GLU A 156 15.10 20.76 2.40
CA GLU A 156 16.55 20.57 2.22
C GLU A 156 16.95 20.58 0.73
N MET A 157 16.12 20.02 -0.14
CA MET A 157 16.38 19.97 -1.58
C MET A 157 15.99 21.26 -2.33
N GLY A 158 15.19 22.13 -1.71
CA GLY A 158 14.64 23.36 -2.33
C GLY A 158 13.71 23.10 -3.51
N ARG A 159 13.16 21.88 -3.65
CA ARG A 159 12.27 21.46 -4.75
C ARG A 159 11.42 20.27 -4.32
N PRO A 160 10.31 19.94 -5.05
CA PRO A 160 9.55 18.74 -4.80
C PRO A 160 10.41 17.48 -4.81
N VAL A 161 10.11 16.57 -3.91
CA VAL A 161 10.82 15.29 -3.75
C VAL A 161 9.89 14.09 -3.90
N GLU A 162 10.49 13.00 -4.33
CA GLU A 162 9.88 11.67 -4.31
C GLU A 162 10.74 10.76 -3.45
N ILE A 163 10.11 9.90 -2.65
CA ILE A 163 10.77 8.89 -1.82
C ILE A 163 10.14 7.53 -2.05
N GLU A 164 10.97 6.51 -2.04
CA GLU A 164 10.53 5.12 -1.91
C GLU A 164 10.71 4.67 -0.47
N PHE A 165 9.78 3.85 0.03
CA PHE A 165 9.84 3.35 1.39
C PHE A 165 9.35 1.91 1.49
N ALA A 166 9.80 1.22 2.54
CA ALA A 166 9.33 -0.10 2.92
C ALA A 166 9.15 -0.19 4.43
N VAL A 167 8.15 -0.96 4.86
CA VAL A 167 7.82 -1.19 6.27
C VAL A 167 7.68 -2.69 6.52
N ASN A 168 8.24 -3.14 7.63
CA ASN A 168 8.13 -4.50 8.15
C ASN A 168 7.25 -4.56 9.40
#